data_b739e4b91910f8c4271f6f3319c11cd8
#
_entry.id   b739e4b91910f8c4271f6f3319c11cd8
#
_cell.length_a   1.000
_cell.length_b   1.000
_cell.length_c   1.000
_cell.angle_alpha   90.00
_cell.angle_beta   90.00
_cell.angle_gamma   90.00
#
_symmetry.space_group_name_H-M   'P 1'
#
loop_
_entity.id
_entity.type
_entity.pdbx_description
1 polymer ?
#
loop_
_entity_poly.entity_id
_entity_poly.type
_entity_poly.pdbx_seq_one_letter_code
_entity_poly.pdbx_strand_id
1 'polypeptide(L)'
;RGLGDVYKRQKEDDINAVIALSGSGPAYLFRIFEIMHGVGQELGLEENIAFELLSQTFSGAAKMINSSQKTATELREQVTSPGGTTERALNVFNNENLEQTFRNAMQEAYGRAEKMSEQFAS
;
A
#
# COMPACT_ATOMS: atom_id res chain seq x y z
N ARG A 1 -18.16 5.44 6.02
CA ARG A 1 -17.60 4.40 5.17
C ARG A 1 -16.92 3.32 6.03
N GLY A 2 -17.63 2.26 6.33
CA GLY A 2 -17.11 1.17 7.14
C GLY A 2 -16.68 -0.02 6.30
N LEU A 3 -15.80 -0.84 6.86
CA LEU A 3 -15.35 -2.06 6.22
C LEU A 3 -16.52 -3.02 5.93
N GLY A 4 -17.50 -3.08 6.84
CA GLY A 4 -18.69 -3.90 6.67
C GLY A 4 -19.50 -3.54 5.43
N ASP A 5 -19.56 -2.24 5.07
CA ASP A 5 -20.29 -1.81 3.88
C ASP A 5 -19.59 -2.28 2.60
N VAL A 6 -18.28 -2.33 2.62
CA VAL A 6 -17.49 -2.84 1.49
C VAL A 6 -17.80 -4.31 1.26
N TYR A 7 -17.77 -5.11 2.31
CA TYR A 7 -18.04 -6.55 2.19
C TYR A 7 -19.47 -6.88 1.78
N LYS A 8 -20.45 -6.09 2.22
CA LYS A 8 -21.84 -6.29 1.85
C LYS A 8 -22.08 -6.13 0.35
N ARG A 9 -21.24 -5.34 -0.32
CA ARG A 9 -21.38 -5.09 -1.76
C ARG A 9 -20.64 -6.10 -2.62
N GLN A 10 -19.81 -6.95 -2.00
CA GLN A 10 -19.01 -7.91 -2.75
C GLN A 10 -19.85 -9.09 -3.19
N LYS A 11 -19.63 -9.50 -4.43
CA LYS A 11 -20.17 -10.75 -4.98
C LYS A 11 -19.23 -11.89 -4.60
N GLU A 12 -19.71 -13.11 -4.62
CA GLU A 12 -18.89 -14.26 -4.29
C GLU A 12 -17.63 -14.39 -5.15
N ASP A 13 -17.73 -14.04 -6.44
CA ASP A 13 -16.60 -14.11 -7.36
C ASP A 13 -15.57 -13.00 -7.12
N ASP A 14 -15.91 -11.99 -6.29
CA ASP A 14 -14.98 -10.90 -5.95
C ASP A 14 -14.16 -11.19 -4.69
N ILE A 15 -14.42 -12.30 -4.00
CA ILE A 15 -13.71 -12.62 -2.75
C ILE A 15 -12.21 -12.73 -2.95
N ASN A 16 -11.78 -13.31 -4.08
CA ASN A 16 -10.36 -13.44 -4.36
C ASN A 16 -9.68 -12.09 -4.54
N ALA A 17 -10.39 -11.12 -5.11
CA ALA A 17 -9.89 -9.75 -5.22
C ALA A 17 -9.78 -9.09 -3.85
N VAL A 18 -10.75 -9.32 -2.97
CA VAL A 18 -10.72 -8.81 -1.59
C VAL A 18 -9.51 -9.38 -0.84
N ILE A 19 -9.25 -10.68 -1.00
CA ILE A 19 -8.09 -11.33 -0.37
C ILE A 19 -6.80 -10.69 -0.86
N ALA A 20 -6.65 -10.50 -2.17
CA ALA A 20 -5.44 -9.92 -2.75
C ALA A 20 -5.23 -8.47 -2.35
N LEU A 21 -6.32 -7.73 -2.08
CA LEU A 21 -6.23 -6.31 -1.72
C LEU A 21 -6.09 -6.11 -0.21
N SER A 22 -7.03 -6.63 0.57
CA SER A 22 -7.11 -6.31 2.00
C SER A 22 -6.74 -7.48 2.91
N GLY A 23 -6.90 -8.71 2.46
CA GLY A 23 -6.44 -9.87 3.25
C GLY A 23 -4.93 -9.94 3.31
N SER A 24 -4.28 -9.81 2.16
CA SER A 24 -2.82 -9.79 2.04
C SER A 24 -2.23 -8.40 2.20
N GLY A 25 -3.07 -7.37 2.12
CA GLY A 25 -2.65 -5.97 2.13
C GLY A 25 -1.75 -5.56 3.28
N PRO A 26 -2.05 -5.96 4.53
CA PRO A 26 -1.18 -5.59 5.65
C PRO A 26 0.27 -6.02 5.45
N ALA A 27 0.49 -7.20 4.87
CA ALA A 27 1.85 -7.68 4.61
C ALA A 27 2.58 -6.80 3.61
N TYR A 28 1.90 -6.26 2.61
CA TYR A 28 2.50 -5.33 1.66
C TYR A 28 2.98 -4.08 2.38
N LEU A 29 2.16 -3.55 3.27
CA LEU A 29 2.50 -2.34 4.02
C LEU A 29 3.63 -2.59 5.02
N PHE A 30 3.64 -3.75 5.69
CA PHE A 30 4.74 -4.10 6.58
C PHE A 30 6.04 -4.22 5.81
N ARG A 31 6.01 -4.80 4.60
CA ARG A 31 7.21 -4.90 3.77
C ARG A 31 7.71 -3.53 3.33
N ILE A 32 6.81 -2.64 2.93
CA ILE A 32 7.18 -1.27 2.58
C ILE A 32 7.81 -0.56 3.79
N PHE A 33 7.22 -0.74 4.97
CA PHE A 33 7.75 -0.17 6.21
C PHE A 33 9.17 -0.67 6.46
N GLU A 34 9.40 -1.98 6.36
CA GLU A 34 10.73 -2.57 6.52
C GLU A 34 11.76 -1.93 5.60
N ILE A 35 11.39 -1.79 4.33
CA ILE A 35 12.29 -1.23 3.32
C ILE A 35 12.62 0.22 3.62
N MET A 36 11.60 1.01 3.91
CA MET A 36 11.79 2.43 4.21
C MET A 36 12.60 2.63 5.49
N HIS A 37 12.34 1.82 6.49
CA HIS A 37 13.09 1.86 7.76
C HIS A 37 14.58 1.57 7.53
N GLY A 38 14.87 0.52 6.77
CA GLY A 38 16.25 0.16 6.44
C GLY A 38 16.97 1.24 5.64
N VAL A 39 16.31 1.81 4.63
CA VAL A 39 16.88 2.87 3.83
C VAL A 39 17.09 4.14 4.67
N GLY A 40 16.17 4.46 5.56
CA GLY A 40 16.34 5.59 6.48
C GLY A 40 17.61 5.45 7.31
N GLN A 41 17.91 4.23 7.77
CA GLN A 41 19.13 3.96 8.51
C GLN A 41 20.37 4.10 7.61
N GLU A 42 20.29 3.63 6.39
CA GLU A 42 21.38 3.82 5.41
C GLU A 42 21.68 5.28 5.15
N LEU A 43 20.66 6.13 5.25
CA LEU A 43 20.78 7.58 5.07
C LEU A 43 21.29 8.29 6.34
N GLY A 44 21.52 7.52 7.40
CA GLY A 44 22.15 8.06 8.62
C GLY A 44 21.23 8.25 9.81
N LEU A 45 19.96 7.86 9.72
CA LEU A 45 19.07 7.97 10.87
C LEU A 45 19.28 6.81 11.84
N GLU A 46 19.24 7.11 13.13
CA GLU A 46 19.27 6.07 14.15
C GLU A 46 18.01 5.23 14.05
N GLU A 47 18.11 3.95 14.37
CA GLU A 47 17.03 2.97 14.25
C GLU A 47 15.73 3.43 14.89
N ASN A 48 15.78 3.87 16.15
CA ASN A 48 14.59 4.28 16.88
C ASN A 48 13.95 5.56 16.31
N ILE A 49 14.77 6.49 15.88
CA ILE A 49 14.29 7.74 15.28
C ILE A 49 13.63 7.46 13.94
N ALA A 50 14.26 6.63 13.11
CA ALA A 50 13.69 6.22 11.82
C ALA A 50 12.34 5.52 12.04
N PHE A 51 12.26 4.63 13.02
CA PHE A 51 11.03 3.93 13.34
C PHE A 51 9.92 4.89 13.74
N GLU A 52 10.19 5.80 14.66
CA GLU A 52 9.16 6.76 15.14
C GLU A 52 8.66 7.67 14.02
N LEU A 53 9.59 8.22 13.24
CA LEU A 53 9.22 9.09 12.11
C LEU A 53 8.36 8.34 11.10
N LEU A 54 8.75 7.13 10.78
CA LEU A 54 8.04 6.35 9.79
C LEU A 54 6.68 5.89 10.29
N SER A 55 6.60 5.47 11.55
CA SER A 55 5.35 5.07 12.18
C SER A 55 4.33 6.22 12.14
N GLN A 56 4.76 7.43 12.47
CA GLN A 56 3.90 8.60 12.42
C GLN A 56 3.52 8.96 10.99
N THR A 57 4.42 8.77 10.05
CA THR A 57 4.17 9.02 8.63
C THR A 57 3.07 8.08 8.11
N PHE A 58 3.15 6.79 8.42
CA PHE A 58 2.14 5.83 8.04
C PHE A 58 0.78 6.15 8.67
N SER A 59 0.80 6.46 9.96
CA SER A 59 -0.42 6.79 10.69
C SER A 59 -1.07 8.05 10.14
N GLY A 60 -0.28 9.08 9.89
CA GLY A 60 -0.78 10.35 9.34
C GLY A 60 -1.35 10.19 7.94
N ALA A 61 -0.67 9.44 7.09
CA ALA A 61 -1.14 9.18 5.73
C ALA A 61 -2.47 8.43 5.75
N ALA A 62 -2.59 7.40 6.60
CA ALA A 62 -3.83 6.65 6.75
C ALA A 62 -4.97 7.54 7.21
N LYS A 63 -4.73 8.42 8.18
CA LYS A 63 -5.72 9.37 8.67
C LYS A 63 -6.18 10.31 7.55
N MET A 64 -5.28 10.82 6.75
CA MET A 64 -5.61 11.71 5.65
C MET A 64 -6.50 11.01 4.62
N ILE A 65 -6.16 9.78 4.26
CA ILE A 65 -6.96 8.99 3.33
C ILE A 65 -8.37 8.77 3.88
N ASN A 66 -8.48 8.47 5.17
CA ASN A 66 -9.77 8.13 5.79
C ASN A 66 -10.64 9.35 6.08
N SER A 67 -10.07 10.50 6.41
CA SER A 67 -10.82 11.67 6.86
C SER A 67 -10.98 12.75 5.80
N SER A 68 -10.15 12.76 4.76
CA SER A 68 -10.22 13.76 3.71
C SER A 68 -11.29 13.41 2.68
N GLN A 69 -11.86 14.44 2.03
CA GLN A 69 -12.74 14.24 0.88
C GLN A 69 -11.94 14.06 -0.41
N LYS A 70 -10.63 14.20 -0.34
CA LYS A 70 -9.75 14.13 -1.51
C LYS A 70 -9.36 12.71 -1.84
N THR A 71 -9.04 12.48 -3.11
CA THR A 71 -8.52 11.19 -3.56
C THR A 71 -7.06 11.03 -3.13
N ALA A 72 -6.57 9.81 -3.11
CA ALA A 72 -5.15 9.55 -2.82
C ALA A 72 -4.24 10.29 -3.81
N THR A 73 -4.66 10.38 -5.07
CA THR A 73 -3.93 11.13 -6.10
C THR A 73 -3.81 12.61 -5.73
N GLU A 74 -4.93 13.21 -5.34
CA GLU A 74 -4.94 14.62 -4.93
C GLU A 74 -4.07 14.85 -3.69
N LEU A 75 -4.15 13.94 -2.71
CA LEU A 75 -3.33 14.04 -1.51
C LEU A 75 -1.84 13.94 -1.83
N ARG A 76 -1.48 13.01 -2.74
CA ARG A 76 -0.09 12.88 -3.19
C ARG A 76 0.39 14.16 -3.86
N GLU A 77 -0.43 14.73 -4.75
CA GLU A 77 -0.08 15.95 -5.45
C GLU A 77 0.13 17.13 -4.49
N GLN A 78 -0.66 17.20 -3.44
CA GLN A 78 -0.53 18.28 -2.43
C GLN A 78 0.82 18.28 -1.72
N VAL A 79 1.44 17.12 -1.58
CA VAL A 79 2.73 16.99 -0.89
C VAL A 79 3.90 16.83 -1.87
N THR A 80 3.66 17.10 -3.15
CA THR A 80 4.66 16.96 -4.20
C THR A 80 4.92 18.32 -4.85
N SER A 81 5.85 19.08 -4.29
CA SER A 81 6.23 20.38 -4.85
C SER A 81 7.08 20.19 -6.12
N PRO A 82 6.85 21.03 -7.15
CA PRO A 82 7.69 20.97 -8.35
C PRO A 82 9.17 21.18 -8.01
N GLY A 83 10.02 20.28 -8.49
CA GLY A 83 11.47 20.32 -8.24
C GLY A 83 11.89 19.90 -6.85
N GLY A 84 10.96 19.45 -6.01
CA GLY A 84 11.26 19.06 -4.63
C GLY A 84 11.69 17.61 -4.49
N THR A 85 11.94 17.22 -3.24
CA THR A 85 12.44 15.87 -2.92
C THR A 85 11.42 14.78 -3.24
N THR A 86 10.15 15.04 -2.97
CA THR A 86 9.09 14.06 -3.22
C THR A 86 8.94 13.77 -4.70
N GLU A 87 8.96 14.80 -5.53
CA GLU A 87 8.87 14.62 -6.99
C GLU A 87 10.00 13.75 -7.51
N ARG A 88 11.23 13.98 -7.02
CA ARG A 88 12.39 13.17 -7.42
C ARG A 88 12.21 11.71 -7.07
N ALA A 89 11.73 11.43 -5.87
CA ALA A 89 11.48 10.05 -5.44
C ALA A 89 10.38 9.39 -6.28
N LEU A 90 9.27 10.09 -6.50
CA LEU A 90 8.16 9.56 -7.30
C LEU A 90 8.57 9.29 -8.75
N ASN A 91 9.46 10.11 -9.31
CA ASN A 91 9.98 9.86 -10.65
C ASN A 91 10.75 8.54 -10.73
N VAL A 92 11.51 8.21 -9.68
CA VAL A 92 12.21 6.93 -9.63
C VAL A 92 11.20 5.78 -9.59
N PHE A 93 10.16 5.89 -8.76
CA PHE A 93 9.11 4.87 -8.69
C PHE A 93 8.48 4.64 -10.04
N ASN A 94 8.16 5.72 -10.76
CA ASN A 94 7.53 5.62 -12.07
C ASN A 94 8.49 5.00 -13.09
N ASN A 95 9.75 5.42 -13.08
CA ASN A 95 10.75 4.91 -14.02
C ASN A 95 11.06 3.43 -13.79
N GLU A 96 10.94 2.96 -12.55
CA GLU A 96 11.20 1.57 -12.20
C GLU A 96 9.94 0.73 -12.10
N ASN A 97 8.85 1.24 -12.65
CA ASN A 97 7.60 0.49 -12.82
C ASN A 97 6.98 -0.01 -11.51
N LEU A 98 6.89 0.85 -10.49
CA LEU A 98 6.27 0.49 -9.22
C LEU A 98 4.85 -0.05 -9.41
N GLU A 99 4.08 0.60 -10.26
CA GLU A 99 2.70 0.16 -10.52
C GLU A 99 2.66 -1.27 -11.06
N GLN A 100 3.55 -1.59 -12.01
CA GLN A 100 3.58 -2.93 -12.60
C GLN A 100 4.00 -3.97 -11.57
N THR A 101 4.93 -3.62 -10.68
CA THR A 101 5.35 -4.53 -9.60
C THR A 101 4.17 -4.87 -8.70
N PHE A 102 3.39 -3.87 -8.30
CA PHE A 102 2.20 -4.11 -7.49
C PHE A 102 1.15 -4.92 -8.24
N ARG A 103 0.93 -4.61 -9.53
CA ARG A 103 0.00 -5.37 -10.35
C ARG A 103 0.38 -6.83 -10.40
N ASN A 104 1.65 -7.12 -10.66
CA ASN A 104 2.15 -8.50 -10.73
C ASN A 104 1.99 -9.21 -9.40
N ALA A 105 2.36 -8.57 -8.30
CA ALA A 105 2.26 -9.17 -6.97
C ALA A 105 0.82 -9.47 -6.59
N MET A 106 -0.07 -8.53 -6.81
CA MET A 106 -1.47 -8.70 -6.44
C MET A 106 -2.18 -9.71 -7.33
N GLN A 107 -1.78 -9.81 -8.60
CA GLN A 107 -2.31 -10.84 -9.50
C GLN A 107 -1.86 -12.24 -9.05
N GLU A 108 -0.64 -12.38 -8.55
CA GLU A 108 -0.17 -13.64 -7.98
C GLU A 108 -0.98 -14.03 -6.74
N ALA A 109 -1.23 -13.05 -5.86
CA ALA A 109 -2.05 -13.30 -4.68
C ALA A 109 -3.47 -13.70 -5.07
N TYR A 110 -4.04 -13.02 -6.06
CA TYR A 110 -5.37 -13.34 -6.59
C TYR A 110 -5.41 -14.77 -7.14
N GLY A 111 -4.43 -15.13 -7.97
CA GLY A 111 -4.36 -16.46 -8.56
C GLY A 111 -4.21 -17.55 -7.51
N ARG A 112 -3.45 -17.29 -6.46
CA ARG A 112 -3.30 -18.24 -5.36
C ARG A 112 -4.60 -18.39 -4.58
N ALA A 113 -5.31 -17.27 -4.34
CA ALA A 113 -6.61 -17.30 -3.68
C ALA A 113 -7.62 -18.14 -4.46
N GLU A 114 -7.63 -17.99 -5.80
CA GLU A 114 -8.48 -18.82 -6.66
C GLU A 114 -8.19 -20.31 -6.49
N LYS A 115 -6.91 -20.68 -6.52
CA LYS A 115 -6.50 -22.07 -6.38
C LYS A 115 -6.86 -22.65 -5.03
N MET A 116 -6.67 -21.87 -3.96
CA MET A 116 -7.04 -22.30 -2.62
C MET A 116 -8.55 -22.50 -2.49
N SER A 117 -9.33 -21.62 -3.08
CA SER A 117 -10.79 -21.71 -3.10
C SER A 117 -11.23 -22.99 -3.83
N GLU A 118 -10.63 -23.29 -4.96
CA GLU A 118 -10.92 -24.51 -5.73
C GLU A 118 -10.61 -25.77 -4.92
N GLN A 119 -9.47 -25.77 -4.20
CA GLN A 119 -9.07 -26.91 -3.39
C GLN A 119 -10.06 -27.18 -2.27
N PHE A 120 -10.63 -26.15 -1.68
CA PHE A 120 -11.60 -26.31 -0.60
C PHE A 120 -13.00 -26.59 -1.09
N ALA A 121 -13.32 -26.24 -2.34
CA ALA A 121 -14.64 -26.47 -2.92
C ALA A 121 -14.84 -27.90 -3.39
N SER A 122 -13.76 -28.62 -3.63
CA SER A 122 -13.81 -30.03 -4.04
C SER A 122 -13.70 -30.96 -2.82
#